data_6ca300d3c7fd41738e0fb8d507ef0443
#
_entry.id   6ca300d3c7fd41738e0fb8d507ef0443
#
_cell.length_a   1.000
_cell.length_b   1.000
_cell.length_c   1.000
_cell.angle_alpha   90.00
_cell.angle_beta   90.00
_cell.angle_gamma   90.00
#
_symmetry.space_group_name_H-M   'P 1'
#
loop_
_entity.id
_entity.type
_entity.pdbx_description
1 polymer ?
#
loop_
_entity_poly.entity_id
_entity_poly.type
_entity_poly.pdbx_seq_one_letter_code
_entity_poly.pdbx_strand_id
1 'polypeptide(L)'
;MRIRDIVMCLTGLVWFSGCGYFIPSYEILVKRVLDPTIGKSYIPQNFGINSREIYDENRYIYIFEHIIEGCVYGYLTNRDDKPEVVQEWIILSGKENCKITESFVLIQ
;
A
#
# COMPACT_ATOMS: atom_id res chain seq x y z
N MET A 1 4.06 43.97 10.87
CA MET A 1 4.51 42.88 10.00
C MET A 1 4.77 43.40 8.61
N ARG A 2 5.90 43.05 8.04
CA ARG A 2 6.25 43.55 6.72
C ARG A 2 5.59 42.71 5.65
N ILE A 3 5.25 43.33 4.50
CA ILE A 3 4.65 42.66 3.36
C ILE A 3 5.55 41.50 2.88
N ARG A 4 6.87 41.70 2.91
CA ARG A 4 7.85 40.69 2.55
C ARG A 4 7.70 39.39 3.36
N ASP A 5 7.45 39.51 4.65
CA ASP A 5 7.30 38.35 5.53
C ASP A 5 6.01 37.60 5.22
N ILE A 6 4.95 38.30 4.87
CA ILE A 6 3.68 37.70 4.47
C ILE A 6 3.84 36.93 3.18
N VAL A 7 4.55 37.50 2.20
CA VAL A 7 4.78 36.86 0.90
C VAL A 7 5.60 35.59 1.09
N MET A 8 6.62 35.61 1.96
CA MET A 8 7.41 34.43 2.22
C MET A 8 6.59 33.30 2.86
N CYS A 9 5.70 33.62 3.78
CA CYS A 9 4.82 32.64 4.40
C CYS A 9 3.88 32.00 3.37
N LEU A 10 3.29 32.80 2.50
CA LEU A 10 2.40 32.30 1.45
C LEU A 10 3.14 31.40 0.47
N THR A 11 4.34 31.80 0.04
CA THR A 11 5.18 31.00 -0.84
C THR A 11 5.57 29.68 -0.19
N GLY A 12 5.89 29.70 1.10
CA GLY A 12 6.21 28.51 1.87
C GLY A 12 5.04 27.53 1.92
N LEU A 13 3.83 28.02 2.11
CA LEU A 13 2.64 27.19 2.15
C LEU A 13 2.38 26.52 0.80
N VAL A 14 2.52 27.28 -0.29
CA VAL A 14 2.35 26.72 -1.64
C VAL A 14 3.39 25.64 -1.92
N TRP A 15 4.62 25.87 -1.53
CA TRP A 15 5.69 24.87 -1.65
C TRP A 15 5.36 23.60 -0.88
N PHE A 16 4.87 23.75 0.35
CA PHE A 16 4.51 22.62 1.19
C PHE A 16 3.43 21.75 0.55
N SER A 17 2.42 22.37 -0.03
CA SER A 17 1.35 21.65 -0.71
C SER A 17 1.87 20.90 -1.93
N GLY A 18 2.74 21.51 -2.72
CA GLY A 18 3.35 20.86 -3.89
C GLY A 18 4.26 19.70 -3.49
N CYS A 19 5.09 19.88 -2.45
CA CYS A 19 5.95 18.82 -1.96
C CYS A 19 5.16 17.65 -1.37
N GLY A 20 4.04 17.93 -0.69
CA GLY A 20 3.19 16.90 -0.10
C GLY A 20 2.66 15.91 -1.11
N TYR A 21 2.41 16.35 -2.35
CA TYR A 21 1.94 15.48 -3.42
C TYR A 21 2.97 14.41 -3.81
N PHE A 22 4.26 14.72 -3.73
CA PHE A 22 5.33 13.82 -4.15
C PHE A 22 6.02 13.09 -2.99
N ILE A 23 5.66 13.37 -1.75
CA ILE A 23 6.24 12.70 -0.59
C ILE A 23 5.57 11.34 -0.40
N PRO A 24 6.35 10.24 -0.41
CA PRO A 24 5.78 8.91 -0.14
C PRO A 24 5.17 8.84 1.25
N SER A 25 4.05 8.15 1.37
CA SER A 25 3.32 8.04 2.63
C SER A 25 2.77 6.63 2.83
N TYR A 26 2.91 6.11 4.04
CA TYR A 26 2.29 4.85 4.43
C TYR A 26 0.76 4.92 4.34
N GLU A 27 0.19 6.04 4.74
CA GLU A 27 -1.26 6.22 4.67
C GLU A 27 -1.78 6.13 3.24
N ILE A 28 -1.04 6.68 2.27
CA ILE A 28 -1.42 6.60 0.87
C ILE A 28 -1.40 5.15 0.41
N LEU A 29 -0.37 4.39 0.78
CA LEU A 29 -0.30 2.97 0.45
C LEU A 29 -1.51 2.23 1.02
N VAL A 30 -1.83 2.44 2.29
CA VAL A 30 -2.96 1.78 2.94
C VAL A 30 -4.27 2.12 2.22
N LYS A 31 -4.53 3.40 1.99
CA LYS A 31 -5.79 3.84 1.40
C LYS A 31 -5.95 3.47 -0.07
N ARG A 32 -4.86 3.46 -0.82
CA ARG A 32 -4.90 3.28 -2.27
C ARG A 32 -4.68 1.85 -2.72
N VAL A 33 -3.92 1.07 -1.96
CA VAL A 33 -3.50 -0.26 -2.37
C VAL A 33 -4.02 -1.34 -1.41
N LEU A 34 -3.74 -1.21 -0.14
CA LEU A 34 -4.00 -2.29 0.82
C LEU A 34 -5.48 -2.42 1.18
N ASP A 35 -6.09 -1.35 1.66
CA ASP A 35 -7.50 -1.40 2.07
C ASP A 35 -8.46 -1.71 0.92
N PRO A 36 -8.30 -1.13 -0.28
CA PRO A 36 -9.21 -1.45 -1.39
C PRO A 36 -9.17 -2.91 -1.84
N THR A 37 -8.08 -3.64 -1.53
CA THR A 37 -7.94 -5.04 -1.91
C THR A 37 -8.75 -5.97 -1.01
N ILE A 38 -9.08 -5.54 0.21
CA ILE A 38 -9.89 -6.33 1.12
C ILE A 38 -11.27 -6.56 0.49
N GLY A 39 -11.73 -7.81 0.53
CA GLY A 39 -12.99 -8.21 -0.08
C GLY A 39 -12.92 -8.54 -1.55
N LYS A 40 -11.74 -8.46 -2.15
CA LYS A 40 -11.54 -8.76 -3.57
C LYS A 40 -10.92 -10.14 -3.77
N SER A 41 -11.15 -10.72 -4.93
CA SER A 41 -10.63 -12.05 -5.29
C SER A 41 -9.61 -12.01 -6.42
N TYR A 42 -9.26 -10.82 -6.92
CA TYR A 42 -8.33 -10.76 -8.07
C TYR A 42 -6.90 -11.18 -7.70
N ILE A 43 -6.46 -11.00 -6.47
CA ILE A 43 -5.15 -11.47 -6.04
C ILE A 43 -5.07 -13.00 -6.11
N PRO A 44 -5.98 -13.75 -5.47
CA PRO A 44 -5.96 -15.20 -5.62
C PRO A 44 -6.11 -15.68 -7.06
N GLN A 45 -6.96 -15.02 -7.86
CA GLN A 45 -7.21 -15.43 -9.24
C GLN A 45 -6.01 -15.18 -10.16
N ASN A 46 -5.34 -14.04 -10.00
CA ASN A 46 -4.25 -13.65 -10.89
C ASN A 46 -2.90 -14.22 -10.48
N PHE A 47 -2.64 -14.35 -9.19
CA PHE A 47 -1.34 -14.81 -8.70
C PHE A 47 -1.36 -16.29 -8.31
N GLY A 48 -2.52 -16.81 -7.92
CA GLY A 48 -2.76 -18.23 -7.74
C GLY A 48 -1.78 -18.92 -6.78
N ILE A 49 -1.58 -20.21 -7.03
CA ILE A 49 -0.75 -21.08 -6.18
C ILE A 49 0.72 -20.62 -6.16
N ASN A 50 1.20 -20.01 -7.23
CA ASN A 50 2.62 -19.64 -7.35
C ASN A 50 3.08 -18.59 -6.33
N SER A 51 2.15 -17.75 -5.87
CA SER A 51 2.47 -16.69 -4.90
C SER A 51 1.91 -16.97 -3.52
N ARG A 52 1.26 -18.11 -3.35
CA ARG A 52 0.53 -18.45 -2.14
C ARG A 52 1.36 -19.34 -1.23
N GLU A 53 1.38 -19.01 0.06
CA GLU A 53 2.00 -19.84 1.07
C GLU A 53 0.99 -20.11 2.20
N ILE A 54 1.24 -21.13 3.00
CA ILE A 54 0.41 -21.44 4.15
C ILE A 54 0.79 -20.48 5.28
N TYR A 55 -0.18 -19.71 5.76
CA TYR A 55 0.02 -18.82 6.87
C TYR A 55 -0.28 -19.52 8.21
N ASP A 56 -1.42 -20.18 8.29
CA ASP A 56 -1.80 -20.99 9.44
C ASP A 56 -2.78 -22.10 8.98
N GLU A 57 -3.39 -22.80 9.94
CA GLU A 57 -4.29 -23.92 9.64
C GLU A 57 -5.48 -23.53 8.77
N ASN A 58 -5.91 -22.27 8.87
CA ASN A 58 -7.15 -21.80 8.23
C ASN A 58 -6.92 -20.77 7.12
N ARG A 59 -5.69 -20.29 6.96
CA ARG A 59 -5.42 -19.16 6.08
C ARG A 59 -4.20 -19.38 5.20
N TYR A 60 -4.27 -18.81 4.00
CA TYR A 60 -3.13 -18.64 3.09
C TYR A 60 -2.66 -17.19 3.12
N ILE A 61 -1.41 -16.97 2.74
CA ILE A 61 -0.85 -15.64 2.56
C ILE A 61 -0.28 -15.50 1.15
N TYR A 62 -0.57 -14.37 0.50
CA TYR A 62 -0.01 -14.00 -0.80
C TYR A 62 1.01 -12.91 -0.56
N ILE A 63 2.31 -13.25 -0.73
CA ILE A 63 3.43 -12.38 -0.37
C ILE A 63 3.91 -11.58 -1.56
N PHE A 64 4.10 -10.28 -1.37
CA PHE A 64 4.61 -9.34 -2.36
C PHE A 64 5.90 -8.71 -1.86
N GLU A 65 7.03 -9.04 -2.51
CA GLU A 65 8.35 -8.61 -2.09
C GLU A 65 8.96 -7.53 -2.99
N HIS A 66 8.52 -7.46 -4.25
CA HIS A 66 9.20 -6.65 -5.27
C HIS A 66 8.37 -5.49 -5.81
N ILE A 67 7.16 -5.28 -5.31
CA ILE A 67 6.29 -4.20 -5.76
C ILE A 67 6.79 -2.86 -5.25
N ILE A 68 7.17 -2.80 -3.98
CA ILE A 68 7.72 -1.60 -3.35
C ILE A 68 9.07 -1.98 -2.77
N GLU A 69 10.13 -1.33 -3.23
CA GLU A 69 11.48 -1.66 -2.80
C GLU A 69 11.64 -1.55 -1.30
N GLY A 70 12.16 -2.61 -0.69
CA GLY A 70 12.38 -2.68 0.75
C GLY A 70 11.14 -2.93 1.59
N CYS A 71 9.97 -3.09 0.97
CA CYS A 71 8.71 -3.36 1.66
C CYS A 71 8.20 -4.76 1.29
N VAL A 72 7.99 -5.59 2.29
CA VAL A 72 7.37 -6.91 2.08
C VAL A 72 6.03 -6.91 2.80
N TYR A 73 4.97 -7.13 2.05
CA TYR A 73 3.62 -7.19 2.59
C TYR A 73 2.89 -8.40 2.02
N GLY A 74 1.77 -8.75 2.63
CA GLY A 74 0.99 -9.90 2.18
C GLY A 74 -0.49 -9.71 2.41
N TYR A 75 -1.28 -10.50 1.67
CA TYR A 75 -2.72 -10.56 1.80
C TYR A 75 -3.12 -11.92 2.33
N LEU A 76 -3.99 -11.93 3.33
CA LEU A 76 -4.48 -13.16 3.95
C LEU A 76 -5.84 -13.53 3.39
N THR A 77 -6.00 -14.82 3.08
CA THR A 77 -7.28 -15.38 2.61
C THR A 77 -7.64 -16.58 3.47
N ASN A 78 -8.93 -16.93 3.50
CA ASN A 78 -9.39 -18.16 4.14
C ASN A 78 -9.22 -19.34 3.19
N ARG A 79 -8.72 -20.45 3.69
CA ARG A 79 -8.47 -21.65 2.88
C ARG A 79 -9.73 -22.27 2.31
N ASP A 80 -10.82 -22.17 3.04
CA ASP A 80 -12.07 -22.84 2.66
C ASP A 80 -12.98 -21.98 1.78
N ASP A 81 -12.64 -20.71 1.58
CA ASP A 81 -13.43 -19.82 0.73
C ASP A 81 -13.19 -20.15 -0.75
N LYS A 82 -14.28 -20.21 -1.53
CA LYS A 82 -14.19 -20.43 -2.98
C LYS A 82 -15.18 -19.53 -3.69
N PRO A 83 -14.70 -18.54 -4.46
CA PRO A 83 -13.29 -18.20 -4.62
C PRO A 83 -12.67 -17.60 -3.36
N GLU A 84 -11.36 -17.72 -3.23
CA GLU A 84 -10.65 -17.06 -2.15
C GLU A 84 -10.79 -15.56 -2.28
N VAL A 85 -10.98 -14.91 -1.14
CA VAL A 85 -11.16 -13.45 -1.06
C VAL A 85 -10.18 -12.92 -0.02
N VAL A 86 -9.57 -11.78 -0.31
CA VAL A 86 -8.66 -11.13 0.64
C VAL A 86 -9.43 -10.70 1.88
N GLN A 87 -9.03 -11.18 3.05
CA GLN A 87 -9.65 -10.86 4.32
C GLN A 87 -8.95 -9.73 5.05
N GLU A 88 -7.63 -9.69 4.98
CA GLU A 88 -6.83 -8.65 5.60
C GLU A 88 -5.46 -8.58 4.94
N TRP A 89 -4.70 -7.54 5.27
CA TRP A 89 -3.33 -7.38 4.81
C TRP A 89 -2.39 -7.28 6.02
N ILE A 90 -1.13 -7.60 5.81
CA ILE A 90 -0.11 -7.55 6.87
C ILE A 90 1.21 -7.09 6.28
N ILE A 91 1.96 -6.31 7.05
CA ILE A 91 3.32 -5.92 6.71
C ILE A 91 4.27 -6.93 7.34
N LEU A 92 5.04 -7.60 6.51
CA LEU A 92 5.96 -8.65 6.94
C LEU A 92 7.33 -8.11 7.29
N SER A 93 7.84 -7.15 6.53
CA SER A 93 9.11 -6.51 6.85
C SER A 93 9.24 -5.18 6.12
N GLY A 94 10.15 -4.34 6.59
CA GLY A 94 10.46 -3.07 5.95
C GLY A 94 9.33 -2.05 5.99
N LYS A 95 8.59 -1.99 7.10
CA LYS A 95 7.45 -1.08 7.22
C LYS A 95 7.82 0.36 6.91
N GLU A 96 9.02 0.79 7.27
CA GLU A 96 9.53 2.13 6.99
C GLU A 96 9.66 2.42 5.49
N ASN A 97 9.72 1.37 4.67
CA ASN A 97 9.77 1.47 3.21
C ASN A 97 8.40 1.25 2.57
N CYS A 98 7.39 0.90 3.35
CA CYS A 98 6.04 0.64 2.86
C CYS A 98 5.28 1.95 2.69
N LYS A 99 5.64 2.69 1.63
CA LYS A 99 5.09 4.02 1.36
C LYS A 99 5.10 4.27 -0.14
N ILE A 100 4.09 4.98 -0.61
CA ILE A 100 3.96 5.37 -2.02
C ILE A 100 3.51 6.81 -2.12
N THR A 101 3.70 7.41 -3.29
CA THR A 101 3.20 8.75 -3.59
C THR A 101 1.80 8.67 -4.19
N GLU A 102 1.12 9.81 -4.27
CA GLU A 102 -0.19 9.90 -4.93
C GLU A 102 -0.14 9.51 -6.40
N SER A 103 1.03 9.65 -7.03
CA SER A 103 1.21 9.33 -8.45
C SER A 103 1.58 7.87 -8.71
N PHE A 104 1.73 7.06 -7.66
CA PHE A 104 2.07 5.65 -7.81
C PHE A 104 0.94 4.89 -8.52
N VAL A 105 1.33 4.10 -9.52
CA VAL A 105 0.38 3.24 -10.25
C VAL A 105 0.83 1.80 -10.07
N LEU A 106 -0.04 0.98 -9.53
CA LEU A 106 0.21 -0.45 -9.38
C LEU A 106 -0.25 -1.16 -10.65
N ILE A 107 0.71 -1.72 -11.38
CA ILE A 107 0.44 -2.48 -12.61
C ILE A 107 0.25 -3.93 -12.21
N GLN A 108 -0.92 -4.46 -12.54
CA GLN A 108 -1.26 -5.86 -12.25
C GLN A 108 -1.52 -6.63 -13.51
#